data_b2e9569ed32ee63e4cad7113518b90ab
#
_entry.id   b2e9569ed32ee63e4cad7113518b90ab
#
_cell.length_a   1.000
_cell.length_b   1.000
_cell.length_c   1.000
_cell.angle_alpha   90.00
_cell.angle_beta   90.00
_cell.angle_gamma   90.00
#
_symmetry.space_group_name_H-M   'P 1'
#
loop_
_entity.id
_entity.type
_entity.pdbx_description
1 polymer ?
#
loop_
_entity_poly.entity_id
_entity_poly.type
_entity_poly.pdbx_seq_one_letter_code
_entity_poly.pdbx_strand_id
1 'polypeptide(L)'
;GKTPVSQSGMREGTLGNDNVTWEVAKKANVGLDLYFWKNRFKFTVDLFQEKRSNILAVRNDVPDQTGLNSSKLPAQNIGKVTNKGYEFELSFTEKIGNVDVSLGGNFTFARSNIDYIAEAQLKYPWMMRVNNPVGQPFGYVWTGKFYDYDDLENPNVPKPNGKISAGDLMFEDLNGDGVIDGYDKKAIGYSTVPEIIYGFNQSFSYKGFYLDLFWQGAAHVSSRFTNELRYEFHSNNVLPFHLDRWVYDPERGLDTRATAKYPALVIGGSTWTKENSSFQYLNSAFLRLKTAEFGYNFPVSLCHKMHLGGLRVYLSGSNLLTFDKIGWIDPEYNSESTGQRGNA
;
A
#
# COMPACT_ATOMS: atom_id res chain seq x y z
N GLY A 1 -26.34 -49.04 -11.39
CA GLY A 1 -25.39 -48.17 -12.05
C GLY A 1 -23.99 -48.51 -11.58
N LYS A 2 -23.06 -48.75 -12.50
CA LYS A 2 -21.65 -48.98 -12.15
C LYS A 2 -21.04 -47.66 -11.69
N THR A 3 -20.49 -47.65 -10.50
CA THR A 3 -19.70 -46.54 -9.98
C THR A 3 -18.50 -46.27 -10.92
N PRO A 4 -18.24 -45.05 -11.36
CA PRO A 4 -17.06 -44.75 -12.16
C PRO A 4 -15.79 -45.10 -11.37
N VAL A 5 -14.95 -45.97 -11.94
CA VAL A 5 -13.64 -46.30 -11.37
C VAL A 5 -12.70 -45.17 -11.77
N SER A 6 -12.15 -44.45 -10.79
CA SER A 6 -11.11 -43.45 -11.03
C SER A 6 -9.86 -44.18 -11.56
N GLN A 7 -9.49 -43.91 -12.80
CA GLN A 7 -8.20 -44.35 -13.34
C GLN A 7 -7.20 -43.19 -13.19
N SER A 8 -6.04 -43.46 -12.58
CA SER A 8 -4.93 -42.52 -12.55
C SER A 8 -4.32 -42.45 -13.96
N GLY A 9 -4.43 -41.25 -14.57
CA GLY A 9 -3.77 -40.92 -15.82
C GLY A 9 -2.53 -40.08 -15.60
N MET A 10 -1.53 -40.19 -16.45
CA MET A 10 -0.43 -39.23 -16.53
C MET A 10 -0.86 -38.04 -17.39
N ARG A 11 -0.55 -36.85 -16.92
CA ARG A 11 -0.67 -35.61 -17.70
C ARG A 11 0.64 -34.86 -17.68
N GLU A 12 0.92 -34.12 -18.74
CA GLU A 12 2.09 -33.27 -18.84
C GLU A 12 2.10 -32.20 -17.73
N GLY A 13 3.22 -32.09 -17.02
CA GLY A 13 3.47 -31.09 -15.99
C GLY A 13 3.87 -29.75 -16.59
N THR A 14 4.45 -28.87 -15.77
CA THR A 14 5.11 -27.64 -16.24
C THR A 14 6.42 -28.03 -16.94
N LEU A 15 6.65 -27.46 -18.13
CA LEU A 15 7.87 -27.70 -18.89
C LEU A 15 9.09 -27.08 -18.15
N GLY A 16 10.21 -27.76 -18.20
CA GLY A 16 11.48 -27.23 -17.68
C GLY A 16 12.06 -26.16 -18.58
N ASN A 17 12.91 -25.31 -18.01
CA ASN A 17 13.72 -24.34 -18.75
C ASN A 17 15.18 -24.50 -18.38
N ASP A 18 15.96 -25.11 -19.26
CA ASP A 18 17.41 -25.36 -19.05
C ASP A 18 18.27 -24.08 -19.20
N ASN A 19 17.68 -22.97 -19.68
CA ASN A 19 18.36 -21.71 -19.96
C ASN A 19 18.11 -20.65 -18.87
N VAL A 20 17.72 -21.05 -17.66
CA VAL A 20 17.52 -20.11 -16.55
C VAL A 20 18.86 -19.49 -16.15
N THR A 21 18.89 -18.16 -16.08
CA THR A 21 20.05 -17.38 -15.65
C THR A 21 19.70 -16.44 -14.52
N TRP A 22 20.72 -15.80 -13.94
CA TRP A 22 20.52 -14.77 -12.94
C TRP A 22 20.00 -13.47 -13.54
N GLU A 23 19.19 -12.75 -12.78
CA GLU A 23 18.86 -11.36 -13.10
C GLU A 23 20.11 -10.48 -12.97
N VAL A 24 20.16 -9.41 -13.77
CA VAL A 24 21.27 -8.45 -13.79
C VAL A 24 20.76 -7.08 -13.43
N ALA A 25 21.34 -6.46 -12.40
CA ALA A 25 21.06 -5.08 -12.00
C ALA A 25 22.22 -4.15 -12.39
N LYS A 26 21.93 -3.13 -13.20
CA LYS A 26 22.83 -2.02 -13.49
C LYS A 26 22.41 -0.81 -12.67
N LYS A 27 23.31 -0.33 -11.80
CA LYS A 27 23.05 0.76 -10.87
C LYS A 27 23.91 1.97 -11.22
N ALA A 28 23.34 3.16 -11.11
CA ALA A 28 24.02 4.43 -11.17
C ALA A 28 23.53 5.30 -10.00
N ASN A 29 24.44 5.99 -9.36
CA ASN A 29 24.16 6.92 -8.27
C ASN A 29 25.05 8.17 -8.44
N VAL A 30 24.49 9.34 -8.14
CA VAL A 30 25.19 10.61 -8.05
C VAL A 30 24.79 11.27 -6.75
N GLY A 31 25.78 11.46 -5.87
CA GLY A 31 25.58 12.08 -4.56
C GLY A 31 26.33 13.41 -4.41
N LEU A 32 25.79 14.27 -3.55
CA LEU A 32 26.39 15.55 -3.20
C LEU A 32 26.20 15.81 -1.70
N ASP A 33 27.32 16.04 -1.01
CA ASP A 33 27.36 16.49 0.39
C ASP A 33 27.74 17.96 0.47
N LEU A 34 26.92 18.75 1.13
CA LEU A 34 27.14 20.18 1.35
C LEU A 34 27.18 20.47 2.85
N TYR A 35 28.19 21.24 3.23
CA TYR A 35 28.36 21.75 4.60
C TYR A 35 28.48 23.27 4.54
N PHE A 36 27.62 23.96 5.28
CA PHE A 36 27.62 25.42 5.28
C PHE A 36 27.32 25.99 6.67
N TRP A 37 27.58 27.32 6.83
CA TRP A 37 27.47 28.01 8.10
C TRP A 37 28.34 27.38 9.21
N LYS A 38 29.64 27.25 8.95
CA LYS A 38 30.59 26.61 9.88
C LYS A 38 30.15 25.21 10.32
N ASN A 39 29.67 24.41 9.39
CA ASN A 39 29.18 23.03 9.56
C ASN A 39 27.92 22.91 10.46
N ARG A 40 27.18 24.01 10.65
CA ARG A 40 25.89 23.94 11.36
C ARG A 40 24.81 23.25 10.56
N PHE A 41 24.88 23.39 9.24
CA PHE A 41 24.02 22.68 8.32
C PHE A 41 24.82 21.66 7.53
N LYS A 42 24.30 20.46 7.47
CA LYS A 42 24.71 19.44 6.53
C LYS A 42 23.51 19.08 5.64
N PHE A 43 23.71 19.10 4.34
CA PHE A 43 22.73 18.67 3.36
C PHE A 43 23.37 17.61 2.46
N THR A 44 22.75 16.44 2.39
CA THR A 44 23.15 15.35 1.49
C THR A 44 22.02 15.10 0.52
N VAL A 45 22.33 14.92 -0.75
CA VAL A 45 21.37 14.50 -1.77
C VAL A 45 21.97 13.40 -2.63
N ASP A 46 21.19 12.36 -2.89
CA ASP A 46 21.52 11.26 -3.78
C ASP A 46 20.44 11.09 -4.84
N LEU A 47 20.87 10.96 -6.09
CA LEU A 47 20.03 10.60 -7.21
C LEU A 47 20.43 9.23 -7.70
N PHE A 48 19.48 8.29 -7.79
CA PHE A 48 19.81 6.93 -8.16
C PHE A 48 18.91 6.39 -9.28
N GLN A 49 19.46 5.47 -10.04
CA GLN A 49 18.72 4.65 -10.99
C GLN A 49 19.27 3.21 -10.97
N GLU A 50 18.36 2.25 -10.95
CA GLU A 50 18.66 0.83 -11.12
C GLU A 50 17.83 0.29 -12.29
N LYS A 51 18.51 -0.36 -13.25
CA LYS A 51 17.86 -1.09 -14.34
C LYS A 51 18.10 -2.58 -14.14
N ARG A 52 17.03 -3.31 -13.90
CA ARG A 52 17.05 -4.78 -13.79
C ARG A 52 16.59 -5.39 -15.11
N SER A 53 17.33 -6.39 -15.57
CA SER A 53 17.03 -7.20 -16.75
C SER A 53 17.16 -8.67 -16.43
N ASN A 54 16.72 -9.54 -17.32
CA ASN A 54 16.72 -10.99 -17.13
C ASN A 54 15.89 -11.42 -15.91
N ILE A 55 14.88 -10.67 -15.52
CA ILE A 55 13.96 -11.05 -14.43
C ILE A 55 13.16 -12.27 -14.91
N LEU A 56 13.12 -13.30 -14.09
CA LEU A 56 12.37 -14.51 -14.38
C LEU A 56 10.87 -14.22 -14.39
N ALA A 57 10.22 -14.41 -15.52
CA ALA A 57 8.79 -14.12 -15.71
C ALA A 57 8.12 -15.24 -16.54
N VAL A 58 6.85 -15.50 -16.21
CA VAL A 58 6.01 -16.43 -16.98
C VAL A 58 5.54 -15.73 -18.25
N ARG A 59 5.53 -16.45 -19.36
CA ARG A 59 5.00 -15.96 -20.63
C ARG A 59 3.47 -16.01 -20.64
N ASN A 60 2.84 -14.87 -20.70
CA ASN A 60 1.39 -14.72 -20.86
C ASN A 60 0.99 -14.15 -22.24
N ASP A 61 1.97 -14.05 -23.15
CA ASP A 61 1.81 -13.55 -24.52
C ASP A 61 1.57 -14.65 -25.56
N VAL A 62 1.48 -15.92 -25.13
CA VAL A 62 1.21 -17.06 -26.01
C VAL A 62 -0.31 -17.22 -26.15
N PRO A 63 -0.86 -17.11 -27.37
CA PRO A 63 -2.30 -17.25 -27.58
C PRO A 63 -2.82 -18.64 -27.22
N ASP A 64 -4.01 -18.73 -26.62
CA ASP A 64 -4.67 -19.99 -26.25
C ASP A 64 -4.93 -20.90 -27.45
N GLN A 65 -5.02 -20.35 -28.65
CA GLN A 65 -5.18 -21.12 -29.92
C GLN A 65 -4.04 -22.07 -30.23
N THR A 66 -2.87 -21.87 -29.55
CA THR A 66 -1.74 -22.85 -29.66
C THR A 66 -2.02 -24.17 -28.97
N GLY A 67 -3.10 -24.25 -28.18
CA GLY A 67 -3.40 -25.40 -27.34
C GLY A 67 -2.48 -25.53 -26.11
N LEU A 68 -1.55 -24.61 -25.91
CA LEU A 68 -0.66 -24.56 -24.76
C LEU A 68 -1.27 -23.67 -23.67
N ASN A 69 -1.52 -24.24 -22.52
CA ASN A 69 -1.92 -23.44 -21.36
C ASN A 69 -0.69 -22.68 -20.84
N SER A 70 -0.80 -21.34 -20.71
CA SER A 70 0.29 -20.49 -20.23
C SER A 70 0.86 -20.94 -18.87
N SER A 71 0.03 -21.55 -18.00
CA SER A 71 0.47 -22.12 -16.73
C SER A 71 1.44 -23.30 -16.86
N LYS A 72 1.56 -23.90 -18.05
CA LYS A 72 2.49 -24.99 -18.36
C LYS A 72 3.78 -24.53 -19.02
N LEU A 73 3.82 -23.27 -19.44
CA LEU A 73 5.03 -22.70 -20.02
C LEU A 73 6.07 -22.43 -18.93
N PRO A 74 7.35 -22.73 -19.20
CA PRO A 74 8.41 -22.43 -18.26
C PRO A 74 8.62 -20.94 -18.14
N ALA A 75 8.94 -20.47 -16.93
CA ALA A 75 9.38 -19.11 -16.73
C ALA A 75 10.69 -18.84 -17.49
N GLN A 76 10.85 -17.65 -18.03
CA GLN A 76 12.00 -17.21 -18.82
C GLN A 76 12.58 -15.89 -18.27
N ASN A 77 13.87 -15.68 -18.50
CA ASN A 77 14.60 -14.46 -18.05
C ASN A 77 14.38 -13.29 -19.01
N ILE A 78 13.15 -12.78 -19.07
CA ILE A 78 12.73 -11.77 -20.04
C ILE A 78 12.26 -10.45 -19.44
N GLY A 79 11.90 -10.43 -18.17
CA GLY A 79 11.39 -9.25 -17.50
C GLY A 79 12.45 -8.14 -17.39
N LYS A 80 11.97 -6.89 -17.47
CA LYS A 80 12.80 -5.68 -17.30
C LYS A 80 12.05 -4.69 -16.42
N VAL A 81 12.74 -4.12 -15.44
CA VAL A 81 12.22 -3.12 -14.52
C VAL A 81 13.27 -2.04 -14.31
N THR A 82 12.86 -0.79 -14.36
CA THR A 82 13.65 0.36 -13.94
C THR A 82 13.15 0.88 -12.61
N ASN A 83 14.04 1.07 -11.64
CA ASN A 83 13.76 1.79 -10.41
C ASN A 83 14.61 3.07 -10.38
N LYS A 84 14.00 4.21 -10.06
CA LYS A 84 14.67 5.50 -9.95
C LYS A 84 14.11 6.30 -8.80
N GLY A 85 14.96 7.14 -8.24
CA GLY A 85 14.54 7.97 -7.13
C GLY A 85 15.58 8.97 -6.72
N TYR A 86 15.28 9.64 -5.63
CA TYR A 86 16.17 10.56 -4.96
C TYR A 86 15.97 10.48 -3.45
N GLU A 87 17.05 10.75 -2.76
CA GLU A 87 17.10 10.80 -1.30
C GLU A 87 17.77 12.11 -0.89
N PHE A 88 17.31 12.69 0.19
CA PHE A 88 18.01 13.80 0.82
C PHE A 88 17.92 13.72 2.34
N GLU A 89 18.99 14.20 2.95
CA GLU A 89 19.12 14.35 4.38
C GLU A 89 19.51 15.79 4.69
N LEU A 90 18.85 16.39 5.67
CA LEU A 90 19.19 17.71 6.21
C LEU A 90 19.42 17.57 7.71
N SER A 91 20.52 18.12 8.20
CA SER A 91 20.73 18.26 9.63
C SER A 91 21.20 19.68 9.97
N PHE A 92 20.74 20.14 11.13
CA PHE A 92 21.09 21.42 11.71
C PHE A 92 21.41 21.25 13.18
N THR A 93 22.55 21.79 13.62
CA THR A 93 22.94 21.78 15.04
C THR A 93 23.52 23.13 15.40
N GLU A 94 22.95 23.74 16.44
CA GLU A 94 23.33 25.07 16.90
C GLU A 94 23.03 25.25 18.40
N LYS A 95 23.81 26.07 19.02
CA LYS A 95 23.52 26.61 20.35
C LYS A 95 22.89 27.97 20.25
N ILE A 96 21.59 28.07 20.52
CA ILE A 96 20.82 29.32 20.47
C ILE A 96 20.65 29.86 21.89
N GLY A 97 21.47 30.82 22.23
CA GLY A 97 21.54 31.30 23.62
C GLY A 97 22.06 30.22 24.56
N ASN A 98 21.20 29.70 25.45
CA ASN A 98 21.52 28.64 26.38
C ASN A 98 20.84 27.29 26.00
N VAL A 99 20.16 27.23 24.85
CA VAL A 99 19.50 26.04 24.34
C VAL A 99 20.37 25.40 23.27
N ASP A 100 20.72 24.12 23.43
CA ASP A 100 21.31 23.35 22.37
C ASP A 100 20.17 22.76 21.52
N VAL A 101 20.20 23.00 20.22
CA VAL A 101 19.18 22.60 19.25
C VAL A 101 19.81 21.70 18.21
N SER A 102 19.22 20.53 17.99
CA SER A 102 19.59 19.62 16.91
C SER A 102 18.30 19.22 16.15
N LEU A 103 18.28 19.49 14.87
CA LEU A 103 17.19 19.13 13.97
C LEU A 103 17.75 18.27 12.84
N GLY A 104 17.06 17.18 12.53
CA GLY A 104 17.42 16.31 11.41
C GLY A 104 16.18 15.87 10.66
N GLY A 105 16.33 15.64 9.36
CA GLY A 105 15.27 15.09 8.54
C GLY A 105 15.82 14.34 7.35
N ASN A 106 15.14 13.29 6.97
CA ASN A 106 15.42 12.52 5.78
C ASN A 106 14.16 12.34 4.93
N PHE A 107 14.35 12.18 3.66
CA PHE A 107 13.28 11.94 2.71
C PHE A 107 13.80 11.06 1.58
N THR A 108 13.05 10.02 1.24
CA THR A 108 13.33 9.13 0.12
C THR A 108 12.11 9.07 -0.77
N PHE A 109 12.30 9.25 -2.06
CA PHE A 109 11.34 8.91 -3.09
C PHE A 109 11.96 7.87 -4.02
N ALA A 110 11.29 6.73 -4.20
CA ALA A 110 11.69 5.68 -5.11
C ALA A 110 10.48 5.13 -5.86
N ARG A 111 10.54 5.09 -7.19
CA ARG A 111 9.49 4.54 -8.03
C ARG A 111 10.05 3.54 -9.03
N SER A 112 9.52 2.34 -9.00
CA SER A 112 9.76 1.33 -10.02
C SER A 112 8.84 1.53 -11.22
N ASN A 113 9.28 1.05 -12.38
CA ASN A 113 8.50 0.99 -13.61
C ASN A 113 8.75 -0.37 -14.28
N ILE A 114 7.70 -1.06 -14.65
CA ILE A 114 7.79 -2.27 -15.45
C ILE A 114 8.04 -1.85 -16.90
N ASP A 115 9.28 -2.02 -17.38
CA ASP A 115 9.65 -1.65 -18.75
C ASP A 115 9.24 -2.74 -19.75
N TYR A 116 9.28 -4.01 -19.30
CA TYR A 116 8.86 -5.14 -20.11
C TYR A 116 8.50 -6.36 -19.25
N ILE A 117 7.39 -6.98 -19.57
CA ILE A 117 7.01 -8.34 -19.20
C ILE A 117 6.35 -8.98 -20.44
N ALA A 118 6.35 -10.31 -20.52
CA ALA A 118 5.63 -11.02 -21.57
C ALA A 118 4.12 -11.00 -21.27
N GLU A 119 3.50 -9.87 -21.53
CA GLU A 119 2.06 -9.62 -21.31
C GLU A 119 1.32 -9.72 -22.62
N ALA A 120 0.17 -10.41 -22.62
CA ALA A 120 -0.70 -10.47 -23.79
C ALA A 120 -1.12 -9.04 -24.20
N GLN A 121 -1.30 -8.82 -25.51
CA GLN A 121 -1.86 -7.56 -25.96
C GLN A 121 -3.31 -7.46 -25.51
N LEU A 122 -3.55 -6.60 -24.52
CA LEU A 122 -4.88 -6.35 -23.98
C LEU A 122 -5.65 -5.37 -24.87
N LYS A 123 -6.98 -5.47 -24.85
CA LYS A 123 -7.87 -4.66 -25.69
C LYS A 123 -7.70 -3.16 -25.45
N TYR A 124 -7.46 -2.77 -24.20
CA TYR A 124 -7.36 -1.35 -23.82
C TYR A 124 -6.03 -1.05 -23.12
N PRO A 125 -5.41 0.12 -23.40
CA PRO A 125 -4.10 0.49 -22.84
C PRO A 125 -4.08 0.58 -21.29
N TRP A 126 -5.19 0.98 -20.67
CA TRP A 126 -5.26 1.12 -19.21
C TRP A 126 -5.22 -0.20 -18.44
N MET A 127 -5.40 -1.33 -19.13
CA MET A 127 -5.31 -2.67 -18.55
C MET A 127 -3.88 -3.19 -18.46
N MET A 128 -2.94 -2.57 -19.19
CA MET A 128 -1.54 -3.02 -19.29
C MET A 128 -0.79 -2.78 -17.97
N ARG A 129 0.01 -3.78 -17.57
CA ARG A 129 0.93 -3.66 -16.42
C ARG A 129 2.23 -2.95 -16.77
N VAL A 130 2.68 -3.05 -18.02
CA VAL A 130 3.82 -2.31 -18.55
C VAL A 130 3.58 -0.81 -18.36
N ASN A 131 4.64 -0.07 -18.02
CA ASN A 131 4.64 1.34 -17.66
C ASN A 131 3.96 1.67 -16.31
N ASN A 132 3.65 0.67 -15.49
CA ASN A 132 3.18 0.86 -14.13
C ASN A 132 4.25 0.41 -13.10
N PRO A 133 4.16 0.88 -11.85
CA PRO A 133 5.03 0.39 -10.77
C PRO A 133 4.88 -1.11 -10.52
N VAL A 134 5.95 -1.73 -10.03
CA VAL A 134 5.88 -3.10 -9.52
C VAL A 134 4.93 -3.15 -8.32
N GLY A 135 4.02 -4.12 -8.31
CA GLY A 135 3.01 -4.23 -7.25
C GLY A 135 1.83 -3.25 -7.38
N GLN A 136 1.71 -2.54 -8.53
CA GLN A 136 0.55 -1.72 -8.81
C GLN A 136 -0.72 -2.58 -8.81
N PRO A 137 -1.71 -2.29 -7.95
CA PRO A 137 -2.98 -2.98 -8.00
C PRO A 137 -3.83 -2.55 -9.20
N PHE A 138 -4.58 -3.50 -9.75
CA PHE A 138 -5.55 -3.29 -10.81
C PHE A 138 -6.92 -3.74 -10.35
N GLY A 139 -7.94 -2.95 -10.66
CA GLY A 139 -9.31 -3.22 -10.27
C GLY A 139 -10.29 -2.20 -10.80
N TYR A 140 -11.54 -2.37 -10.40
CA TYR A 140 -12.60 -1.43 -10.72
C TYR A 140 -12.43 -0.10 -9.97
N VAL A 141 -12.87 0.98 -10.59
CA VAL A 141 -12.91 2.29 -9.91
C VAL A 141 -14.30 2.49 -9.34
N TRP A 142 -14.40 2.60 -8.03
CA TRP A 142 -15.64 2.95 -7.37
C TRP A 142 -15.97 4.42 -7.61
N THR A 143 -17.20 4.70 -8.07
CA THR A 143 -17.67 6.05 -8.37
C THR A 143 -17.95 6.91 -7.14
N GLY A 144 -17.85 6.34 -5.94
CA GLY A 144 -18.29 6.97 -4.68
C GLY A 144 -19.79 6.77 -4.41
N LYS A 145 -20.50 6.02 -5.25
CA LYS A 145 -21.95 5.77 -5.16
C LYS A 145 -22.25 4.29 -5.01
N PHE A 146 -23.48 4.01 -4.62
CA PHE A 146 -24.07 2.68 -4.56
C PHE A 146 -25.26 2.63 -5.49
N TYR A 147 -25.54 1.45 -6.07
CA TYR A 147 -26.75 1.28 -6.87
C TYR A 147 -27.99 1.47 -6.01
N ASP A 148 -28.93 2.28 -6.50
CA ASP A 148 -30.28 2.37 -5.92
C ASP A 148 -31.26 1.50 -6.71
N TYR A 149 -32.48 1.36 -6.25
CA TYR A 149 -33.54 0.62 -6.94
C TYR A 149 -33.82 1.19 -8.34
N ASP A 150 -33.87 2.52 -8.48
CA ASP A 150 -34.07 3.19 -9.76
C ASP A 150 -32.91 2.93 -10.74
N ASP A 151 -31.66 2.85 -10.23
CA ASP A 151 -30.48 2.53 -11.04
C ASP A 151 -30.55 1.10 -11.58
N LEU A 152 -31.09 0.16 -10.80
CA LEU A 152 -31.22 -1.23 -11.23
C LEU A 152 -32.20 -1.41 -12.39
N GLU A 153 -33.25 -0.59 -12.41
CA GLU A 153 -34.28 -0.62 -13.46
C GLU A 153 -33.89 0.22 -14.70
N ASN A 154 -32.99 1.21 -14.54
CA ASN A 154 -32.61 2.10 -15.61
C ASN A 154 -31.61 1.42 -16.59
N PRO A 155 -31.97 1.18 -17.85
CA PRO A 155 -31.09 0.53 -18.82
C PRO A 155 -29.86 1.35 -19.21
N ASN A 156 -29.86 2.67 -18.94
CA ASN A 156 -28.73 3.55 -19.27
C ASN A 156 -27.67 3.61 -18.17
N VAL A 157 -27.92 2.99 -17.01
CA VAL A 157 -26.92 2.89 -15.95
C VAL A 157 -26.06 1.64 -16.19
N PRO A 158 -24.73 1.78 -16.36
CA PRO A 158 -23.84 0.63 -16.54
C PRO A 158 -23.93 -0.34 -15.37
N LYS A 159 -24.00 -1.62 -15.65
CA LYS A 159 -24.15 -2.68 -14.66
C LYS A 159 -23.18 -3.84 -14.91
N PRO A 160 -22.71 -4.49 -13.86
CA PRO A 160 -21.97 -5.73 -14.00
C PRO A 160 -22.84 -6.87 -14.55
N ASN A 161 -22.21 -7.77 -15.28
CA ASN A 161 -22.83 -9.03 -15.64
C ASN A 161 -23.03 -9.89 -14.40
N GLY A 162 -24.27 -10.32 -14.13
CA GLY A 162 -24.61 -11.18 -13.00
C GLY A 162 -25.58 -10.51 -12.02
N LYS A 163 -25.68 -11.12 -10.83
CA LYS A 163 -26.62 -10.63 -9.81
C LYS A 163 -26.05 -9.39 -9.14
N ILE A 164 -26.81 -8.32 -9.19
CA ILE A 164 -26.56 -7.06 -8.51
C ILE A 164 -27.77 -6.67 -7.67
N SER A 165 -27.56 -5.97 -6.59
CA SER A 165 -28.60 -5.54 -5.66
C SER A 165 -28.46 -4.06 -5.32
N ALA A 166 -29.54 -3.44 -4.87
CA ALA A 166 -29.49 -2.09 -4.33
C ALA A 166 -28.56 -2.05 -3.12
N GLY A 167 -27.70 -1.02 -3.07
CA GLY A 167 -26.65 -0.89 -2.08
C GLY A 167 -25.32 -1.53 -2.44
N ASP A 168 -25.19 -2.21 -3.60
CA ASP A 168 -23.89 -2.67 -4.13
C ASP A 168 -23.08 -1.50 -4.65
N LEU A 169 -21.74 -1.67 -4.71
CA LEU A 169 -20.80 -0.68 -5.23
C LEU A 169 -21.04 -0.39 -6.71
N MET A 170 -21.15 0.89 -7.08
CA MET A 170 -21.23 1.33 -8.46
C MET A 170 -19.82 1.62 -9.00
N PHE A 171 -19.45 1.01 -10.13
CA PHE A 171 -18.13 1.17 -10.75
C PHE A 171 -18.18 2.02 -12.01
N GLU A 172 -17.04 2.62 -12.38
CA GLU A 172 -16.87 3.34 -13.63
C GLU A 172 -16.87 2.38 -14.81
N ASP A 173 -17.65 2.69 -15.84
CA ASP A 173 -17.60 2.09 -17.17
C ASP A 173 -16.52 2.83 -17.97
N LEU A 174 -15.35 2.23 -18.12
CA LEU A 174 -14.19 2.88 -18.74
C LEU A 174 -14.22 2.85 -20.26
N ASN A 175 -14.88 1.86 -20.85
CA ASN A 175 -14.97 1.69 -22.28
C ASN A 175 -16.28 2.24 -22.88
N GLY A 176 -17.28 2.57 -22.05
CA GLY A 176 -18.54 3.18 -22.44
C GLY A 176 -19.51 2.22 -23.12
N ASP A 177 -19.40 0.91 -22.87
CA ASP A 177 -20.26 -0.10 -23.52
C ASP A 177 -21.53 -0.44 -22.71
N GLY A 178 -21.69 0.15 -21.52
CA GLY A 178 -22.85 -0.03 -20.64
C GLY A 178 -22.78 -1.29 -19.77
N VAL A 179 -21.68 -2.04 -19.84
CA VAL A 179 -21.46 -3.28 -19.07
C VAL A 179 -20.19 -3.16 -18.24
N ILE A 180 -20.28 -3.35 -16.95
CA ILE A 180 -19.09 -3.39 -16.08
C ILE A 180 -18.50 -4.80 -16.10
N ASP A 181 -17.33 -4.94 -16.71
CA ASP A 181 -16.65 -6.23 -16.84
C ASP A 181 -15.11 -6.10 -16.68
N GLY A 182 -14.37 -7.15 -17.09
CA GLY A 182 -12.92 -7.16 -17.01
C GLY A 182 -12.23 -6.04 -17.78
N TYR A 183 -12.88 -5.42 -18.76
CA TYR A 183 -12.35 -4.32 -19.54
C TYR A 183 -12.37 -2.98 -18.79
N ASP A 184 -13.11 -2.86 -17.68
CA ASP A 184 -13.20 -1.66 -16.84
C ASP A 184 -12.22 -1.69 -15.66
N LYS A 185 -11.25 -2.59 -15.69
CA LYS A 185 -10.19 -2.65 -14.68
C LYS A 185 -8.98 -1.84 -15.14
N LYS A 186 -8.57 -0.88 -14.30
CA LYS A 186 -7.35 -0.07 -14.49
C LYS A 186 -6.47 -0.07 -13.26
N ALA A 187 -5.29 0.55 -13.34
CA ALA A 187 -4.46 0.80 -12.17
C ALA A 187 -5.22 1.64 -11.13
N ILE A 188 -5.24 1.19 -9.87
CA ILE A 188 -5.94 1.82 -8.74
C ILE A 188 -4.99 2.02 -7.56
N GLY A 189 -5.13 3.13 -6.83
CA GLY A 189 -4.30 3.41 -5.65
C GLY A 189 -2.79 3.36 -5.94
N TYR A 190 -2.05 2.92 -4.94
CA TYR A 190 -0.59 2.73 -4.98
C TYR A 190 -0.24 1.29 -4.62
N SER A 191 1.02 0.90 -4.85
CA SER A 191 1.58 -0.35 -4.30
C SER A 191 1.47 -0.36 -2.76
N THR A 192 1.49 -1.56 -2.18
CA THR A 192 1.60 -1.73 -0.72
C THR A 192 3.00 -1.39 -0.17
N VAL A 193 3.97 -1.20 -1.06
CA VAL A 193 5.30 -0.69 -0.72
C VAL A 193 5.30 0.82 -0.96
N PRO A 194 5.60 1.65 0.06
CA PRO A 194 5.61 3.09 -0.09
C PRO A 194 6.65 3.57 -1.10
N GLU A 195 6.29 4.52 -1.96
CA GLU A 195 7.24 5.22 -2.82
C GLU A 195 7.94 6.37 -2.09
N ILE A 196 7.32 6.90 -1.03
CA ILE A 196 7.84 7.99 -0.22
C ILE A 196 7.96 7.51 1.22
N ILE A 197 9.17 7.68 1.77
CA ILE A 197 9.45 7.47 3.20
C ILE A 197 10.15 8.73 3.70
N TYR A 198 9.73 9.22 4.86
CA TYR A 198 10.34 10.39 5.47
C TYR A 198 10.37 10.28 6.99
N GLY A 199 11.36 10.95 7.57
CA GLY A 199 11.48 11.05 9.01
C GLY A 199 12.14 12.35 9.40
N PHE A 200 11.87 12.83 10.62
CA PHE A 200 12.58 13.94 11.18
C PHE A 200 12.69 13.81 12.70
N ASN A 201 13.81 14.25 13.20
CA ASN A 201 14.12 14.28 14.62
C ASN A 201 14.36 15.71 15.08
N GLN A 202 13.95 15.96 16.31
CA GLN A 202 14.12 17.25 16.98
C GLN A 202 14.65 16.97 18.38
N SER A 203 15.77 17.59 18.72
CA SER A 203 16.37 17.50 20.04
C SER A 203 16.65 18.89 20.57
N PHE A 204 16.20 19.14 21.77
CA PHE A 204 16.38 20.40 22.50
C PHE A 204 16.96 20.12 23.86
N SER A 205 18.00 20.82 24.27
CA SER A 205 18.49 20.73 25.64
C SER A 205 18.74 22.10 26.26
N TYR A 206 18.38 22.21 27.56
CA TYR A 206 18.51 23.45 28.33
C TYR A 206 18.75 23.15 29.80
N LYS A 207 19.91 23.51 30.32
CA LYS A 207 20.25 23.41 31.76
C LYS A 207 19.95 22.03 32.36
N GLY A 208 20.27 20.95 31.65
CA GLY A 208 20.05 19.59 32.07
C GLY A 208 18.72 18.99 31.62
N PHE A 209 17.70 19.79 31.33
CA PHE A 209 16.48 19.30 30.68
C PHE A 209 16.75 18.99 29.22
N TYR A 210 16.08 17.97 28.69
CA TYR A 210 16.09 17.67 27.25
C TYR A 210 14.73 17.16 26.79
N LEU A 211 14.45 17.39 25.50
CA LEU A 211 13.28 16.91 24.78
C LEU A 211 13.74 16.36 23.44
N ASP A 212 13.50 15.08 23.20
CA ASP A 212 13.79 14.39 21.96
C ASP A 212 12.47 13.92 21.33
N LEU A 213 12.27 14.28 20.07
CA LEU A 213 11.10 13.89 19.29
C LEU A 213 11.58 13.23 18.00
N PHE A 214 10.99 12.06 17.67
CA PHE A 214 11.22 11.39 16.40
C PHE A 214 9.90 11.12 15.70
N TRP A 215 9.83 11.61 14.47
CA TRP A 215 8.70 11.47 13.58
C TRP A 215 9.06 10.58 12.40
N GLN A 216 8.11 9.75 11.99
CA GLN A 216 8.22 8.89 10.83
C GLN A 216 6.93 8.95 10.02
N GLY A 217 7.05 8.91 8.70
CA GLY A 217 5.91 8.86 7.81
C GLY A 217 6.21 8.13 6.51
N ALA A 218 5.13 7.75 5.85
CA ALA A 218 5.14 7.19 4.51
C ALA A 218 4.01 7.79 3.69
N ALA A 219 4.20 7.84 2.36
CA ALA A 219 3.19 8.29 1.43
C ALA A 219 3.30 7.54 0.09
N HIS A 220 2.35 7.75 -0.82
CA HIS A 220 2.22 6.96 -2.04
C HIS A 220 2.22 5.46 -1.74
N VAL A 221 1.34 5.07 -0.82
CA VAL A 221 1.14 3.70 -0.36
C VAL A 221 -0.34 3.43 -0.17
N SER A 222 -0.80 2.24 -0.54
CA SER A 222 -2.15 1.78 -0.27
C SER A 222 -2.11 0.48 0.49
N SER A 223 -3.01 0.32 1.46
CA SER A 223 -3.26 -0.95 2.11
C SER A 223 -4.58 -1.53 1.61
N ARG A 224 -4.58 -2.82 1.30
CA ARG A 224 -5.78 -3.57 0.97
C ARG A 224 -6.32 -4.22 2.22
N PHE A 225 -7.56 -3.92 2.54
CA PHE A 225 -8.25 -4.54 3.65
C PHE A 225 -9.24 -5.58 3.12
N THR A 226 -9.20 -6.77 3.69
CA THR A 226 -10.01 -7.92 3.27
C THR A 226 -10.50 -8.68 4.50
N ASN A 227 -11.37 -9.67 4.29
CA ASN A 227 -11.88 -10.56 5.32
C ASN A 227 -12.54 -9.79 6.48
N GLU A 228 -12.22 -10.14 7.71
CA GLU A 228 -12.81 -9.57 8.94
C GLU A 228 -12.65 -8.06 9.05
N LEU A 229 -11.63 -7.50 8.41
CA LEU A 229 -11.35 -6.05 8.46
C LEU A 229 -12.11 -5.25 7.41
N ARG A 230 -12.81 -5.90 6.49
CA ARG A 230 -13.47 -5.19 5.41
C ARG A 230 -14.87 -5.70 5.09
N TYR A 231 -15.10 -7.00 5.20
CA TYR A 231 -16.35 -7.61 4.78
C TYR A 231 -17.27 -7.84 5.97
N GLU A 232 -18.51 -7.50 5.77
CA GLU A 232 -19.57 -7.79 6.68
C GLU A 232 -19.76 -9.31 6.86
N PHE A 233 -20.12 -9.71 8.07
CA PHE A 233 -20.43 -11.10 8.44
C PHE A 233 -19.34 -12.12 8.10
N HIS A 234 -18.11 -11.68 7.78
CA HIS A 234 -16.97 -12.57 7.77
C HIS A 234 -16.72 -13.01 9.21
N SER A 235 -16.66 -14.31 9.46
CA SER A 235 -16.63 -14.87 10.83
C SER A 235 -17.78 -14.39 11.72
N ASN A 236 -18.95 -14.07 11.13
CA ASN A 236 -20.18 -13.59 11.79
C ASN A 236 -20.07 -12.24 12.51
N ASN A 237 -19.11 -11.40 12.17
CA ASN A 237 -18.88 -10.10 12.76
C ASN A 237 -19.16 -8.94 11.81
N VAL A 238 -19.46 -7.79 12.42
CA VAL A 238 -19.50 -6.47 11.78
C VAL A 238 -18.64 -5.51 12.59
N LEU A 239 -18.06 -4.53 11.94
CA LEU A 239 -17.21 -3.51 12.57
C LEU A 239 -17.99 -2.19 12.68
N PRO A 240 -17.58 -1.25 13.57
CA PRO A 240 -18.29 0.01 13.79
C PRO A 240 -18.54 0.83 12.52
N PHE A 241 -17.62 0.82 11.57
CA PHE A 241 -17.79 1.55 10.31
C PHE A 241 -18.90 0.98 9.41
N HIS A 242 -19.33 -0.27 9.60
CA HIS A 242 -20.50 -0.82 8.90
C HIS A 242 -21.82 -0.17 9.36
N LEU A 243 -21.83 0.65 10.42
CA LEU A 243 -22.99 1.45 10.80
C LEU A 243 -23.28 2.54 9.74
N ASP A 244 -22.25 3.01 9.02
CA ASP A 244 -22.37 3.98 7.93
C ASP A 244 -22.78 3.32 6.58
N ARG A 245 -23.44 2.16 6.64
CA ARG A 245 -23.88 1.38 5.48
C ARG A 245 -25.04 2.01 4.73
N TRP A 246 -25.16 1.66 3.48
CA TRP A 246 -26.35 1.93 2.67
C TRP A 246 -27.56 1.13 3.21
N VAL A 247 -28.66 1.82 3.49
CA VAL A 247 -29.95 1.23 3.92
C VAL A 247 -31.08 2.05 3.36
N TYR A 248 -32.10 1.37 2.87
CA TYR A 248 -33.41 1.95 2.58
C TYR A 248 -34.50 1.03 3.15
N ASP A 249 -35.10 1.43 4.28
CA ASP A 249 -36.18 0.71 4.97
C ASP A 249 -37.23 1.76 5.43
N PRO A 250 -38.16 2.10 4.53
CA PRO A 250 -39.18 3.13 4.83
C PRO A 250 -40.12 2.71 5.95
N GLU A 251 -40.35 1.40 6.17
CA GLU A 251 -41.23 0.92 7.26
C GLU A 251 -40.62 1.23 8.64
N ARG A 252 -39.29 1.22 8.75
CA ARG A 252 -38.58 1.57 9.98
C ARG A 252 -38.07 3.01 10.00
N GLY A 253 -38.38 3.79 8.96
CA GLY A 253 -37.93 5.17 8.82
C GLY A 253 -36.42 5.29 8.64
N LEU A 254 -35.74 4.28 8.06
CA LEU A 254 -34.32 4.26 7.84
C LEU A 254 -34.01 4.54 6.36
N ASP A 255 -33.31 5.65 6.10
CA ASP A 255 -32.82 6.01 4.77
C ASP A 255 -31.42 6.64 4.89
N THR A 256 -30.39 5.91 4.51
CA THR A 256 -29.00 6.37 4.52
C THR A 256 -28.41 6.54 3.11
N ARG A 257 -29.23 6.43 2.05
CA ARG A 257 -28.76 6.46 0.65
C ARG A 257 -27.88 7.65 0.33
N ALA A 258 -28.22 8.83 0.86
CA ALA A 258 -27.47 10.06 0.62
C ALA A 258 -26.19 10.20 1.46
N THR A 259 -26.04 9.44 2.55
CA THR A 259 -24.96 9.61 3.54
C THR A 259 -24.09 8.38 3.72
N ALA A 260 -24.48 7.27 3.11
CA ALA A 260 -23.78 5.99 3.23
C ALA A 260 -22.33 6.09 2.73
N LYS A 261 -21.42 5.49 3.49
CA LYS A 261 -20.01 5.33 3.14
C LYS A 261 -19.64 3.87 2.87
N TYR A 262 -20.55 2.97 3.16
CA TYR A 262 -20.42 1.52 3.02
C TYR A 262 -21.58 0.93 2.23
N PRO A 263 -21.35 -0.16 1.48
CA PRO A 263 -22.42 -0.85 0.77
C PRO A 263 -23.45 -1.44 1.74
N ALA A 264 -24.59 -1.89 1.21
CA ALA A 264 -25.57 -2.63 1.97
C ALA A 264 -24.97 -3.91 2.56
N LEU A 265 -25.36 -4.25 3.80
CA LEU A 265 -24.88 -5.48 4.44
C LEU A 265 -25.65 -6.68 3.89
N VAL A 266 -24.92 -7.65 3.38
CA VAL A 266 -25.49 -8.88 2.81
C VAL A 266 -24.91 -10.09 3.51
N ILE A 267 -25.77 -10.98 4.04
CA ILE A 267 -25.30 -12.24 4.64
C ILE A 267 -24.57 -13.07 3.58
N GLY A 268 -23.31 -13.43 3.88
CA GLY A 268 -22.41 -14.06 2.93
C GLY A 268 -21.64 -13.08 2.05
N GLY A 269 -21.90 -11.79 2.16
CA GLY A 269 -21.30 -10.67 1.44
C GLY A 269 -21.72 -10.60 -0.03
N SER A 270 -21.75 -9.39 -0.58
CA SER A 270 -21.92 -9.16 -2.00
C SER A 270 -20.66 -9.57 -2.77
N THR A 271 -20.82 -10.18 -3.94
CA THR A 271 -19.70 -10.47 -4.86
C THR A 271 -18.98 -9.18 -5.25
N TRP A 272 -19.72 -8.11 -5.53
CA TRP A 272 -19.17 -6.84 -6.00
C TRP A 272 -18.44 -6.06 -4.90
N THR A 273 -18.85 -6.21 -3.65
CA THR A 273 -18.10 -5.66 -2.50
C THR A 273 -16.72 -6.31 -2.35
N LYS A 274 -16.58 -7.59 -2.73
CA LYS A 274 -15.33 -8.36 -2.62
C LYS A 274 -14.39 -8.22 -3.82
N GLU A 275 -14.88 -7.69 -4.94
CA GLU A 275 -14.06 -7.47 -6.13
C GLU A 275 -12.92 -6.47 -5.86
N ASN A 276 -11.79 -6.70 -6.53
CA ASN A 276 -10.68 -5.74 -6.49
C ASN A 276 -11.15 -4.38 -7.03
N SER A 277 -11.17 -3.39 -6.18
CA SER A 277 -11.63 -2.05 -6.55
C SER A 277 -10.94 -0.98 -5.71
N SER A 278 -11.06 0.27 -6.13
CA SER A 278 -10.56 1.41 -5.35
C SER A 278 -11.22 1.54 -3.97
N PHE A 279 -12.38 0.90 -3.75
CA PHE A 279 -13.01 0.80 -2.45
C PHE A 279 -12.22 -0.08 -1.48
N GLN A 280 -11.49 -1.09 -1.96
CA GLN A 280 -10.69 -2.02 -1.15
C GLN A 280 -9.30 -1.47 -0.82
N TYR A 281 -8.75 -0.61 -1.68
CA TYR A 281 -7.41 -0.04 -1.53
C TYR A 281 -7.48 1.35 -0.90
N LEU A 282 -7.23 1.41 0.40
CA LEU A 282 -7.24 2.66 1.15
C LEU A 282 -5.85 3.32 1.12
N ASN A 283 -5.85 4.66 1.06
CA ASN A 283 -4.62 5.43 1.18
C ASN A 283 -4.05 5.33 2.59
N SER A 284 -2.92 4.66 2.73
CA SER A 284 -2.22 4.39 4.00
C SER A 284 -1.10 5.39 4.29
N ALA A 285 -1.11 6.56 3.64
CA ALA A 285 -0.18 7.62 3.99
C ALA A 285 -0.38 8.07 5.43
N PHE A 286 0.71 8.24 6.15
CA PHE A 286 0.68 8.65 7.55
C PHE A 286 1.89 9.51 7.95
N LEU A 287 1.74 10.25 9.05
CA LEU A 287 2.79 10.87 9.84
C LEU A 287 2.58 10.50 11.31
N ARG A 288 3.62 9.98 11.96
CA ARG A 288 3.54 9.49 13.34
C ARG A 288 4.65 10.06 14.21
N LEU A 289 4.28 10.56 15.39
CA LEU A 289 5.24 10.79 16.48
C LEU A 289 5.63 9.43 17.06
N LYS A 290 6.73 8.89 16.51
CA LYS A 290 7.17 7.51 16.80
C LYS A 290 7.75 7.39 18.20
N THR A 291 8.51 8.41 18.62
CA THR A 291 9.10 8.46 19.94
C THR A 291 9.11 9.91 20.44
N ALA A 292 8.76 10.10 21.69
CA ALA A 292 9.01 11.32 22.43
C ALA A 292 9.62 10.99 23.77
N GLU A 293 10.69 11.66 24.13
CA GLU A 293 11.35 11.53 25.43
C GLU A 293 11.62 12.92 26.01
N PHE A 294 11.19 13.13 27.24
CA PHE A 294 11.50 14.32 28.02
C PHE A 294 12.21 13.89 29.29
N GLY A 295 13.34 14.50 29.58
CA GLY A 295 14.12 14.09 30.74
C GLY A 295 15.01 15.19 31.31
N TYR A 296 15.69 14.84 32.39
CA TYR A 296 16.63 15.68 33.10
C TYR A 296 17.90 14.93 33.43
N ASN A 297 19.02 15.47 32.98
CA ASN A 297 20.35 15.03 33.33
C ASN A 297 20.85 15.83 34.56
N PHE A 298 21.05 15.16 35.68
CA PHE A 298 21.52 15.80 36.89
C PHE A 298 22.97 16.28 36.77
N PRO A 299 23.32 17.43 37.36
CA PRO A 299 24.69 17.93 37.35
C PRO A 299 25.69 16.93 37.93
N VAL A 300 26.82 16.77 37.28
CA VAL A 300 27.88 15.84 37.70
C VAL A 300 28.30 16.10 39.18
N SER A 301 28.34 17.38 39.59
CA SER A 301 28.67 17.74 41.01
C SER A 301 27.69 17.17 42.03
N LEU A 302 26.40 17.07 41.68
CA LEU A 302 25.39 16.48 42.55
C LEU A 302 25.53 14.94 42.56
N CYS A 303 25.74 14.35 41.39
CA CYS A 303 25.93 12.90 41.24
C CYS A 303 27.14 12.44 42.05
N HIS A 304 28.26 13.14 42.01
CA HIS A 304 29.44 12.82 42.80
C HIS A 304 29.21 12.88 44.34
N LYS A 305 28.41 13.87 44.81
CA LYS A 305 28.01 13.91 46.23
C LYS A 305 27.18 12.70 46.65
N MET A 306 26.47 12.12 45.71
CA MET A 306 25.66 10.90 45.89
C MET A 306 26.45 9.60 45.64
N HIS A 307 27.76 9.69 45.35
CA HIS A 307 28.61 8.59 44.93
C HIS A 307 28.14 7.91 43.63
N LEU A 308 27.49 8.64 42.73
CA LEU A 308 27.01 8.17 41.44
C LEU A 308 27.89 8.72 40.33
N GLY A 309 28.14 7.91 39.29
CA GLY A 309 28.82 8.36 38.07
C GLY A 309 27.99 9.28 37.18
N GLY A 310 26.66 9.21 37.29
CA GLY A 310 25.67 10.03 36.62
C GLY A 310 24.27 9.62 37.03
N LEU A 311 23.31 10.53 36.88
CA LEU A 311 21.89 10.30 37.11
C LEU A 311 21.07 11.01 36.06
N ARG A 312 20.18 10.25 35.40
CA ARG A 312 19.20 10.76 34.44
C ARG A 312 17.83 10.23 34.82
N VAL A 313 16.84 11.11 34.80
CA VAL A 313 15.42 10.75 34.98
C VAL A 313 14.68 11.21 33.72
N TYR A 314 13.85 10.34 33.17
CA TYR A 314 13.11 10.64 31.95
C TYR A 314 11.74 9.99 31.91
N LEU A 315 10.87 10.56 31.09
CA LEU A 315 9.60 9.98 30.67
C LEU A 315 9.65 9.80 29.15
N SER A 316 9.34 8.63 28.66
CA SER A 316 9.29 8.36 27.24
C SER A 316 7.98 7.70 26.84
N GLY A 317 7.57 7.93 25.59
CA GLY A 317 6.41 7.30 24.99
C GLY A 317 6.64 7.00 23.51
N SER A 318 5.95 6.01 23.01
CA SER A 318 6.01 5.60 21.60
C SER A 318 4.65 5.63 20.95
N ASN A 319 4.61 5.95 19.64
CA ASN A 319 3.39 6.02 18.83
C ASN A 319 2.30 6.93 19.42
N LEU A 320 2.71 8.08 19.96
CA LEU A 320 1.83 8.97 20.74
C LEU A 320 0.78 9.68 19.89
N LEU A 321 1.15 10.04 18.67
CA LEU A 321 0.27 10.73 17.73
C LEU A 321 0.41 10.09 16.34
N THR A 322 -0.71 9.87 15.67
CA THR A 322 -0.74 9.40 14.27
C THR A 322 -1.72 10.25 13.49
N PHE A 323 -1.28 10.78 12.35
CA PHE A 323 -2.12 11.49 11.39
C PHE A 323 -2.20 10.62 10.14
N ASP A 324 -3.37 10.13 9.82
CA ASP A 324 -3.64 9.27 8.67
C ASP A 324 -5.04 9.52 8.09
N LYS A 325 -5.37 8.85 6.98
CA LYS A 325 -6.66 8.96 6.31
C LYS A 325 -7.61 7.80 6.62
N ILE A 326 -7.14 6.76 7.29
CA ILE A 326 -7.93 5.56 7.57
C ILE A 326 -8.74 5.74 8.85
N GLY A 327 -8.09 6.24 9.92
CA GLY A 327 -8.73 6.69 11.16
C GLY A 327 -9.29 5.59 12.09
N TRP A 328 -9.38 4.32 11.66
CA TRP A 328 -9.96 3.24 12.44
C TRP A 328 -9.04 2.02 12.65
N ILE A 329 -7.93 1.97 11.93
CA ILE A 329 -6.88 0.95 12.07
C ILE A 329 -5.52 1.59 11.81
N ASP A 330 -4.47 0.96 12.31
CA ASP A 330 -3.09 1.42 12.08
C ASP A 330 -2.76 1.44 10.57
N PRO A 331 -2.32 2.58 10.01
CA PRO A 331 -2.00 2.69 8.59
C PRO A 331 -0.83 1.81 8.13
N GLU A 332 0.03 1.35 9.05
CA GLU A 332 1.10 0.39 8.76
C GLU A 332 0.60 -1.07 8.73
N TYR A 333 -0.68 -1.30 9.06
CA TYR A 333 -1.26 -2.64 8.99
C TYR A 333 -1.56 -3.03 7.53
N ASN A 334 -1.12 -4.21 7.14
CA ASN A 334 -1.44 -4.80 5.84
C ASN A 334 -2.01 -6.21 6.03
N SER A 335 -3.28 -6.39 5.69
CA SER A 335 -3.96 -7.69 5.83
C SER A 335 -3.39 -8.78 4.91
N GLU A 336 -2.75 -8.40 3.81
CA GLU A 336 -2.12 -9.36 2.90
C GLU A 336 -0.84 -9.98 3.49
N SER A 337 -0.20 -9.30 4.44
CA SER A 337 1.02 -9.81 5.09
C SER A 337 0.77 -10.90 6.13
N THR A 338 -0.45 -11.09 6.61
CA THR A 338 -0.76 -12.09 7.63
C THR A 338 -0.73 -13.53 7.10
N GLY A 339 -0.81 -13.74 5.78
CA GLY A 339 -0.67 -15.05 5.14
C GLY A 339 0.77 -15.50 4.86
N GLN A 340 1.76 -14.62 4.96
CA GLN A 340 3.17 -14.91 4.64
C GLN A 340 4.10 -14.98 5.86
N ARG A 341 3.60 -14.95 7.09
CA ARG A 341 4.44 -15.15 8.29
C ARG A 341 4.88 -16.59 8.52
N GLY A 342 5.02 -17.35 7.49
CA GLY A 342 5.41 -18.75 7.55
C GLY A 342 6.66 -19.13 6.77
N ASN A 343 7.55 -18.21 6.40
CA ASN A 343 8.87 -18.58 5.88
C ASN A 343 9.78 -17.33 5.92
N ALA A 344 10.44 -17.13 7.03
CA ALA A 344 11.72 -16.44 7.14
C ALA A 344 12.70 -17.39 7.81
#